data_b27aa6982fd1788a4b61c8b1b95d98b3
#
_entry.id   b27aa6982fd1788a4b61c8b1b95d98b3
#
_cell.length_a   1.000
_cell.length_b   1.000
_cell.length_c   1.000
_cell.angle_alpha   90.00
_cell.angle_beta   90.00
_cell.angle_gamma   90.00
#
_symmetry.space_group_name_H-M   'P 1'
#
loop_
_entity.id
_entity.type
_entity.pdbx_description
1 polymer ?
#
loop_
_entity_poly.entity_id
_entity_poly.type
_entity_poly.pdbx_seq_one_letter_code
_entity_poly.pdbx_strand_id
1 'polypeptide(L)'
;MPAATIATIDTIPLRLPLDTWAPPPQFAGKPRTHVDMLLVRVTTSGGVVGWGEAYGSSSPMIPVVFDSWIKHVAIGQDATDCGLTARLERLLHGFGRCGPVVHAISGLDIALWDIRGKLEGKPVSALLGGVRRKRVEAYASLLQYGGSIEHVRRNVARALERGYRHLKLHERTADSVAAARNVAGPDIPIMVDTNCAWTADQATAPVAAMAPSKPFWVEEPIWPPEDFDALAVLRRATGVPLAMGENATGVLDFQKMISAGATDFVQPSVVKIGGLTNLWQVATEAEKAGVTCVPHAFFFGPGYLATLHAIAAKERVAPLERLFGDVGFTAYAKSVPVVDGAIDVPDRPGLGADPEEDMIDRFRA
;
A
#
# COMPACT_ATOMS: atom_id res chain seq x y z
N MET A 1 30.55 3.96 -16.93
CA MET A 1 29.41 4.83 -17.28
C MET A 1 29.53 6.07 -16.41
N PRO A 2 29.22 7.28 -16.87
CA PRO A 2 29.19 8.42 -15.98
C PRO A 2 28.15 8.11 -14.88
N ALA A 3 28.47 8.48 -13.64
CA ALA A 3 27.55 8.31 -12.53
C ALA A 3 26.19 8.93 -12.91
N ALA A 4 25.11 8.21 -12.70
CA ALA A 4 23.78 8.69 -13.04
C ALA A 4 23.32 9.67 -11.95
N THR A 5 23.78 10.91 -12.01
CA THR A 5 23.43 11.93 -11.02
C THR A 5 21.98 12.40 -11.17
N ILE A 6 21.32 12.65 -10.08
CA ILE A 6 19.98 13.24 -10.06
C ILE A 6 20.07 14.68 -10.56
N ALA A 7 19.44 14.97 -11.70
CA ALA A 7 19.41 16.30 -12.31
C ALA A 7 18.18 17.10 -11.88
N THR A 8 16.98 16.48 -11.91
CA THR A 8 15.73 17.12 -11.48
C THR A 8 14.85 16.18 -10.71
N ILE A 9 14.01 16.75 -9.85
CA ILE A 9 12.92 16.06 -9.14
C ILE A 9 11.66 16.90 -9.27
N ASP A 10 10.62 16.32 -9.87
CA ASP A 10 9.32 16.97 -10.03
C ASP A 10 8.24 16.22 -9.27
N THR A 11 7.28 16.94 -8.71
CA THR A 11 6.09 16.38 -8.07
C THR A 11 4.86 16.73 -8.90
N ILE A 12 4.02 15.74 -9.18
CA ILE A 12 2.87 15.88 -10.04
C ILE A 12 1.63 15.36 -9.31
N PRO A 13 0.83 16.26 -8.72
CA PRO A 13 -0.41 15.89 -8.05
C PRO A 13 -1.48 15.56 -9.09
N LEU A 14 -2.17 14.43 -8.86
CA LEU A 14 -3.28 13.97 -9.69
C LEU A 14 -4.50 13.72 -8.81
N ARG A 15 -5.69 13.94 -9.37
CA ARG A 15 -6.97 13.68 -8.71
C ARG A 15 -7.86 12.84 -9.61
N LEU A 16 -8.04 11.58 -9.24
CA LEU A 16 -8.83 10.61 -9.99
C LEU A 16 -10.25 10.55 -9.41
N PRO A 17 -11.32 10.57 -10.23
CA PRO A 17 -12.67 10.33 -9.72
C PRO A 17 -12.78 8.95 -9.09
N LEU A 18 -13.69 8.78 -8.14
CA LEU A 18 -13.94 7.50 -7.48
C LEU A 18 -15.44 7.21 -7.43
N ASP A 19 -15.85 6.12 -8.08
CA ASP A 19 -17.18 5.53 -7.92
C ASP A 19 -17.05 4.16 -7.25
N THR A 20 -17.75 3.96 -6.14
CA THR A 20 -17.78 2.71 -5.38
C THR A 20 -19.10 1.95 -5.60
N TRP A 21 -19.93 2.42 -6.52
CA TRP A 21 -21.29 1.92 -6.79
C TRP A 21 -22.18 1.92 -5.54
N ALA A 22 -21.92 2.87 -4.64
CA ALA A 22 -22.61 3.12 -3.39
C ALA A 22 -22.44 4.62 -3.03
N PRO A 23 -23.15 5.14 -2.03
CA PRO A 23 -22.85 6.47 -1.51
C PRO A 23 -21.38 6.61 -1.16
N PRO A 24 -20.74 7.77 -1.45
CA PRO A 24 -19.31 7.95 -1.19
C PRO A 24 -18.96 7.69 0.28
N PRO A 25 -17.91 6.89 0.55
CA PRO A 25 -17.46 6.65 1.92
C PRO A 25 -16.97 7.95 2.55
N GLN A 26 -17.06 8.03 3.87
CA GLN A 26 -16.55 9.19 4.62
C GLN A 26 -15.06 9.03 4.88
N PHE A 27 -14.30 10.09 4.64
CA PHE A 27 -12.89 10.16 4.99
C PHE A 27 -12.59 11.53 5.61
N ALA A 28 -12.03 11.54 6.81
CA ALA A 28 -11.77 12.78 7.57
C ALA A 28 -13.01 13.71 7.65
N GLY A 29 -14.22 13.14 7.81
CA GLY A 29 -15.47 13.87 7.92
C GLY A 29 -16.04 14.43 6.61
N LYS A 30 -15.49 14.03 5.46
CA LYS A 30 -15.96 14.47 4.13
C LYS A 30 -16.24 13.27 3.23
N PRO A 31 -17.23 13.36 2.30
CA PRO A 31 -17.46 12.34 1.29
C PRO A 31 -16.21 12.19 0.40
N ARG A 32 -15.73 10.95 0.25
CA ARG A 32 -14.58 10.63 -0.62
C ARG A 32 -15.07 10.32 -2.03
N THR A 33 -15.03 11.31 -2.90
CA THR A 33 -15.45 11.22 -4.31
C THR A 33 -14.28 11.10 -5.28
N HIS A 34 -13.05 11.07 -4.76
CA HIS A 34 -11.84 10.99 -5.56
C HIS A 34 -10.71 10.29 -4.78
N VAL A 35 -9.71 9.86 -5.51
CA VAL A 35 -8.43 9.37 -5.00
C VAL A 35 -7.36 10.35 -5.45
N ASP A 36 -6.63 10.91 -4.49
CA ASP A 36 -5.46 11.73 -4.77
C ASP A 36 -4.24 10.80 -4.98
N MET A 37 -3.42 11.10 -5.98
CA MET A 37 -2.16 10.46 -6.27
C MET A 37 -1.09 11.54 -6.41
N LEU A 38 0.10 11.31 -5.87
CA LEU A 38 1.23 12.20 -6.08
C LEU A 38 2.37 11.42 -6.73
N LEU A 39 2.60 11.69 -8.02
CA LEU A 39 3.74 11.15 -8.74
C LEU A 39 5.01 11.94 -8.39
N VAL A 40 6.14 11.22 -8.32
CA VAL A 40 7.48 11.79 -8.18
C VAL A 40 8.28 11.37 -9.40
N ARG A 41 8.66 12.34 -10.23
CA ARG A 41 9.49 12.12 -11.41
C ARG A 41 10.92 12.54 -11.11
N VAL A 42 11.87 11.63 -11.21
CA VAL A 42 13.31 11.89 -11.06
C VAL A 42 13.98 11.70 -12.40
N THR A 43 14.70 12.75 -12.88
CA THR A 43 15.46 12.68 -14.13
C THR A 43 16.95 12.74 -13.80
N THR A 44 17.70 11.82 -14.36
CA THR A 44 19.18 11.80 -14.22
C THR A 44 19.85 12.69 -15.26
N SER A 45 21.11 13.06 -15.02
CA SER A 45 21.95 13.80 -15.98
C SER A 45 22.14 13.08 -17.32
N GLY A 46 21.98 11.76 -17.33
CA GLY A 46 22.00 10.91 -18.53
C GLY A 46 20.64 10.77 -19.23
N GLY A 47 19.60 11.48 -18.76
CA GLY A 47 18.26 11.47 -19.35
C GLY A 47 17.38 10.25 -18.94
N VAL A 48 17.85 9.39 -18.04
CA VAL A 48 16.99 8.30 -17.52
C VAL A 48 15.97 8.89 -16.56
N VAL A 49 14.71 8.57 -16.78
CA VAL A 49 13.58 9.00 -15.94
C VAL A 49 13.12 7.83 -15.06
N GLY A 50 13.05 8.08 -13.76
CA GLY A 50 12.42 7.18 -12.80
C GLY A 50 11.15 7.76 -12.22
N TRP A 51 10.18 6.88 -11.97
CA TRP A 51 8.89 7.24 -11.43
C TRP A 51 8.67 6.67 -10.03
N GLY A 52 8.22 7.52 -9.13
CA GLY A 52 7.80 7.15 -7.78
C GLY A 52 6.40 7.65 -7.47
N GLU A 53 5.89 7.23 -6.35
CA GLU A 53 4.59 7.65 -5.83
C GLU A 53 4.71 7.93 -4.34
N ALA A 54 4.24 9.09 -3.92
CA ALA A 54 4.10 9.44 -2.52
C ALA A 54 2.63 9.40 -2.11
N TYR A 55 2.35 9.31 -0.80
CA TYR A 55 0.99 9.16 -0.30
C TYR A 55 0.07 10.31 -0.71
N GLY A 56 -0.91 10.03 -1.56
CA GLY A 56 -1.75 11.03 -2.21
C GLY A 56 -2.54 11.93 -1.24
N SER A 57 -3.02 11.40 -0.12
CA SER A 57 -3.74 12.22 0.88
C SER A 57 -2.85 13.29 1.55
N SER A 58 -1.53 13.18 1.46
CA SER A 58 -0.57 14.21 1.89
C SER A 58 -0.12 15.13 0.75
N SER A 59 -0.70 15.00 -0.43
CA SER A 59 -0.31 15.71 -1.66
C SER A 59 -0.08 17.21 -1.48
N PRO A 60 -0.91 17.98 -0.75
CA PRO A 60 -0.67 19.42 -0.60
C PRO A 60 0.62 19.79 0.14
N MET A 61 1.15 18.89 0.97
CA MET A 61 2.32 19.14 1.83
C MET A 61 3.64 18.61 1.22
N ILE A 62 3.56 17.55 0.43
CA ILE A 62 4.75 16.85 -0.07
C ILE A 62 5.59 17.70 -1.03
N PRO A 63 5.03 18.49 -1.98
CA PRO A 63 5.83 19.37 -2.82
C PRO A 63 6.66 20.35 -2.00
N VAL A 64 6.10 20.90 -0.91
CA VAL A 64 6.83 21.79 0.00
C VAL A 64 8.02 21.08 0.65
N VAL A 65 7.85 19.82 1.06
CA VAL A 65 8.95 19.01 1.62
C VAL A 65 10.06 18.81 0.59
N PHE A 66 9.71 18.51 -0.66
CA PHE A 66 10.69 18.39 -1.74
C PHE A 66 11.43 19.70 -1.98
N ASP A 67 10.71 20.81 -2.14
CA ASP A 67 11.28 22.09 -2.50
C ASP A 67 12.11 22.70 -1.36
N SER A 68 11.67 22.52 -0.10
CA SER A 68 12.36 23.09 1.05
C SER A 68 13.57 22.29 1.50
N TRP A 69 13.61 20.95 1.31
CA TRP A 69 14.64 20.10 1.90
C TRP A 69 15.19 19.02 0.99
N ILE A 70 14.34 18.17 0.39
CA ILE A 70 14.84 16.96 -0.30
C ILE A 70 15.65 17.30 -1.55
N LYS A 71 15.20 18.24 -2.37
CA LYS A 71 15.90 18.65 -3.59
C LYS A 71 17.30 19.18 -3.30
N HIS A 72 17.48 19.95 -2.22
CA HIS A 72 18.78 20.51 -1.83
C HIS A 72 19.81 19.43 -1.48
N VAL A 73 19.36 18.29 -1.00
CA VAL A 73 20.23 17.17 -0.62
C VAL A 73 20.40 16.17 -1.76
N ALA A 74 19.33 15.90 -2.49
CA ALA A 74 19.29 14.81 -3.47
C ALA A 74 19.81 15.19 -4.86
N ILE A 75 19.58 16.43 -5.32
CA ILE A 75 20.09 16.88 -6.63
C ILE A 75 21.62 16.87 -6.61
N GLY A 76 22.21 16.31 -7.68
CA GLY A 76 23.66 16.12 -7.78
C GLY A 76 24.19 14.84 -7.15
N GLN A 77 23.35 14.08 -6.39
CA GLN A 77 23.73 12.77 -5.84
C GLN A 77 23.60 11.67 -6.91
N ASP A 78 24.28 10.56 -6.69
CA ASP A 78 24.15 9.37 -7.53
C ASP A 78 22.77 8.70 -7.30
N ALA A 79 21.97 8.59 -8.35
CA ALA A 79 20.66 7.95 -8.31
C ALA A 79 20.72 6.44 -8.02
N THR A 80 21.89 5.83 -8.12
CA THR A 80 22.11 4.40 -7.79
C THR A 80 22.55 4.16 -6.36
N ASP A 81 22.81 5.23 -5.58
CA ASP A 81 23.20 5.12 -4.18
C ASP A 81 22.04 4.62 -3.30
N CYS A 82 22.14 3.37 -2.88
CA CYS A 82 21.15 2.73 -2.00
C CYS A 82 21.07 3.35 -0.59
N GLY A 83 22.04 4.17 -0.19
CA GLY A 83 22.07 4.83 1.12
C GLY A 83 21.44 6.22 1.15
N LEU A 84 21.06 6.79 -0.01
CA LEU A 84 20.59 8.17 -0.09
C LEU A 84 19.34 8.42 0.75
N THR A 85 18.33 7.54 0.66
CA THR A 85 17.07 7.71 1.40
C THR A 85 17.24 7.56 2.91
N ALA A 86 18.08 6.63 3.35
CA ALA A 86 18.42 6.49 4.77
C ALA A 86 19.16 7.73 5.33
N ARG A 87 20.02 8.35 4.53
CA ARG A 87 20.65 9.64 4.90
C ARG A 87 19.64 10.76 5.01
N LEU A 88 18.66 10.82 4.09
CA LEU A 88 17.56 11.79 4.14
C LEU A 88 16.70 11.60 5.39
N GLU A 89 16.30 10.37 5.73
CA GLU A 89 15.56 10.07 6.97
C GLU A 89 16.31 10.57 8.21
N ARG A 90 17.62 10.31 8.27
CA ARG A 90 18.46 10.76 9.37
C ARG A 90 18.60 12.29 9.41
N LEU A 91 18.79 12.92 8.27
CA LEU A 91 18.98 14.37 8.18
C LEU A 91 17.70 15.13 8.55
N LEU A 92 16.55 14.61 8.08
CA LEU A 92 15.25 15.27 8.24
C LEU A 92 14.48 14.83 9.49
N HIS A 93 15.08 14.01 10.39
CA HIS A 93 14.39 13.44 11.55
C HIS A 93 13.73 14.49 12.45
N GLY A 94 14.30 15.69 12.54
CA GLY A 94 13.76 16.80 13.34
C GLY A 94 12.48 17.44 12.75
N PHE A 95 12.20 17.19 11.46
CA PHE A 95 10.99 17.69 10.79
C PHE A 95 9.86 16.67 10.73
N GLY A 96 10.13 15.42 11.09
CA GLY A 96 9.16 14.35 11.20
C GLY A 96 9.74 12.98 10.83
N ARG A 97 9.38 11.98 11.61
CA ARG A 97 9.71 10.56 11.38
C ARG A 97 8.52 9.78 10.83
N CYS A 98 7.44 10.46 10.51
CA CYS A 98 6.22 9.96 9.90
C CYS A 98 5.58 11.08 9.07
N GLY A 99 4.50 10.76 8.37
CA GLY A 99 3.72 11.74 7.62
C GLY A 99 4.47 12.32 6.41
N PRO A 100 4.23 13.58 6.04
CA PRO A 100 4.66 14.13 4.75
C PRO A 100 6.15 14.01 4.44
N VAL A 101 7.03 14.09 5.46
CA VAL A 101 8.48 13.95 5.27
C VAL A 101 8.83 12.54 4.79
N VAL A 102 8.33 11.52 5.49
CA VAL A 102 8.60 10.12 5.15
C VAL A 102 7.86 9.71 3.87
N HIS A 103 6.65 10.26 3.66
CA HIS A 103 5.91 10.04 2.40
C HIS A 103 6.67 10.60 1.18
N ALA A 104 7.29 11.77 1.31
CA ALA A 104 8.14 12.35 0.26
C ALA A 104 9.38 11.48 -0.02
N ILE A 105 10.06 11.02 1.04
CA ILE A 105 11.19 10.09 0.93
C ILE A 105 10.74 8.78 0.27
N SER A 106 9.54 8.28 0.58
CA SER A 106 8.99 7.08 -0.06
C SER A 106 8.88 7.23 -1.59
N GLY A 107 8.35 8.37 -2.04
CA GLY A 107 8.23 8.66 -3.47
C GLY A 107 9.58 8.75 -4.16
N LEU A 108 10.57 9.36 -3.52
CA LEU A 108 11.94 9.40 -4.05
C LEU A 108 12.56 7.99 -4.13
N ASP A 109 12.45 7.21 -3.06
CA ASP A 109 13.02 5.85 -3.00
C ASP A 109 12.48 4.96 -4.13
N ILE A 110 11.17 4.97 -4.35
CA ILE A 110 10.54 4.20 -5.43
C ILE A 110 11.08 4.63 -6.80
N ALA A 111 11.22 5.95 -7.04
CA ALA A 111 11.78 6.47 -8.29
C ALA A 111 13.25 6.04 -8.49
N LEU A 112 14.04 6.00 -7.42
CA LEU A 112 15.44 5.55 -7.48
C LEU A 112 15.54 4.04 -7.77
N TRP A 113 14.62 3.22 -7.24
CA TRP A 113 14.54 1.80 -7.60
C TRP A 113 14.17 1.61 -9.07
N ASP A 114 13.28 2.43 -9.62
CA ASP A 114 12.94 2.42 -11.04
C ASP A 114 14.14 2.78 -11.92
N ILE A 115 14.88 3.85 -11.57
CA ILE A 115 16.12 4.24 -12.26
C ILE A 115 17.16 3.11 -12.25
N ARG A 116 17.41 2.51 -11.08
CA ARG A 116 18.37 1.40 -10.96
C ARG A 116 18.00 0.23 -11.88
N GLY A 117 16.72 -0.17 -11.88
CA GLY A 117 16.25 -1.22 -12.78
C GLY A 117 16.41 -0.87 -14.25
N LYS A 118 16.10 0.37 -14.66
CA LYS A 118 16.28 0.85 -16.02
C LYS A 118 17.75 0.88 -16.46
N LEU A 119 18.65 1.35 -15.59
CA LEU A 119 20.09 1.38 -15.85
C LEU A 119 20.72 -0.02 -15.95
N GLU A 120 20.24 -0.97 -15.14
CA GLU A 120 20.73 -2.36 -15.18
C GLU A 120 20.03 -3.21 -16.25
N GLY A 121 18.99 -2.69 -16.91
CA GLY A 121 18.18 -3.45 -17.87
C GLY A 121 17.38 -4.59 -17.22
N LYS A 122 17.04 -4.46 -15.93
CA LYS A 122 16.37 -5.49 -15.14
C LYS A 122 15.08 -4.97 -14.47
N PRO A 123 14.04 -5.81 -14.33
CA PRO A 123 12.90 -5.46 -13.50
C PRO A 123 13.30 -5.35 -12.01
N VAL A 124 12.61 -4.52 -11.26
CA VAL A 124 12.89 -4.29 -9.83
C VAL A 124 12.85 -5.59 -9.03
N SER A 125 11.95 -6.52 -9.33
CA SER A 125 11.91 -7.84 -8.67
C SER A 125 13.19 -8.65 -8.86
N ALA A 126 13.88 -8.51 -9.99
CA ALA A 126 15.18 -9.16 -10.20
C ALA A 126 16.28 -8.56 -9.30
N LEU A 127 16.23 -7.24 -9.07
CA LEU A 127 17.15 -6.55 -8.14
C LEU A 127 16.89 -6.93 -6.68
N LEU A 128 15.66 -7.30 -6.35
CA LEU A 128 15.25 -7.75 -5.00
C LEU A 128 15.56 -9.23 -4.71
N GLY A 129 16.32 -9.90 -5.57
CA GLY A 129 16.75 -11.27 -5.36
C GLY A 129 16.09 -12.31 -6.28
N GLY A 130 15.31 -11.85 -7.25
CA GLY A 130 14.74 -12.68 -8.31
C GLY A 130 13.22 -12.85 -8.21
N VAL A 131 12.61 -13.11 -9.36
CA VAL A 131 11.16 -13.36 -9.47
C VAL A 131 10.85 -14.79 -9.05
N ARG A 132 10.13 -14.96 -7.96
CA ARG A 132 9.66 -16.27 -7.50
C ARG A 132 8.31 -16.65 -8.09
N ARG A 133 7.53 -15.67 -8.53
CA ARG A 133 6.24 -15.86 -9.22
C ARG A 133 6.00 -14.77 -10.24
N LYS A 134 5.51 -15.19 -11.39
CA LYS A 134 5.17 -14.28 -12.50
C LYS A 134 3.77 -13.71 -12.40
N ARG A 135 2.96 -14.24 -11.49
CA ARG A 135 1.57 -13.84 -11.29
C ARG A 135 1.26 -13.79 -9.79
N VAL A 136 0.60 -12.73 -9.33
CA VAL A 136 0.24 -12.48 -7.94
C VAL A 136 -1.29 -12.38 -7.85
N GLU A 137 -1.90 -13.11 -6.93
CA GLU A 137 -3.33 -12.97 -6.63
C GLU A 137 -3.62 -11.59 -6.05
N ALA A 138 -4.79 -11.06 -6.39
CA ALA A 138 -5.28 -9.79 -5.87
C ALA A 138 -6.54 -10.00 -5.02
N TYR A 139 -6.68 -9.19 -3.96
CA TYR A 139 -7.95 -9.11 -3.26
C TYR A 139 -8.68 -7.81 -3.59
N ALA A 140 -10.01 -7.91 -3.71
CA ALA A 140 -10.86 -6.74 -3.87
C ALA A 140 -10.99 -6.02 -2.52
N SER A 141 -10.40 -4.83 -2.40
CA SER A 141 -10.55 -3.96 -1.24
C SER A 141 -11.80 -3.11 -1.41
N LEU A 142 -12.94 -3.63 -0.89
CA LEU A 142 -14.23 -2.95 -0.92
C LEU A 142 -14.24 -1.84 0.13
N LEU A 143 -14.74 -0.67 -0.26
CA LEU A 143 -14.80 0.48 0.63
C LEU A 143 -15.96 0.38 1.63
N GLN A 144 -16.01 1.31 2.57
CA GLN A 144 -17.07 1.38 3.56
C GLN A 144 -18.42 1.77 2.91
N TYR A 145 -19.46 1.02 3.21
CA TYR A 145 -20.81 1.25 2.70
C TYR A 145 -21.79 1.76 3.78
N GLY A 146 -21.24 2.34 4.86
CA GLY A 146 -22.04 2.91 5.95
C GLY A 146 -22.91 1.90 6.70
N GLY A 147 -22.51 0.64 6.74
CA GLY A 147 -23.29 -0.44 7.38
C GLY A 147 -24.47 -0.96 6.52
N SER A 148 -24.59 -0.51 5.26
CA SER A 148 -25.66 -0.98 4.37
C SER A 148 -25.42 -2.41 3.91
N ILE A 149 -26.19 -3.35 4.47
CA ILE A 149 -26.13 -4.78 4.12
C ILE A 149 -26.39 -5.01 2.62
N GLU A 150 -27.28 -4.22 2.03
CA GLU A 150 -27.59 -4.30 0.59
C GLU A 150 -26.35 -3.95 -0.27
N HIS A 151 -25.67 -2.84 0.06
CA HIS A 151 -24.47 -2.44 -0.68
C HIS A 151 -23.32 -3.44 -0.47
N VAL A 152 -23.15 -3.98 0.74
CA VAL A 152 -22.17 -5.04 1.01
C VAL A 152 -22.44 -6.25 0.12
N ARG A 153 -23.65 -6.79 0.13
CA ARG A 153 -24.02 -7.96 -0.69
C ARG A 153 -23.79 -7.74 -2.16
N ARG A 154 -24.26 -6.59 -2.70
CA ARG A 154 -24.16 -6.26 -4.11
C ARG A 154 -22.70 -6.11 -4.57
N ASN A 155 -21.87 -5.44 -3.79
CA ASN A 155 -20.47 -5.22 -4.17
C ASN A 155 -19.60 -6.45 -3.96
N VAL A 156 -19.90 -7.29 -2.97
CA VAL A 156 -19.28 -8.62 -2.83
C VAL A 156 -19.60 -9.48 -4.06
N ALA A 157 -20.86 -9.58 -4.48
CA ALA A 157 -21.24 -10.31 -5.68
C ALA A 157 -20.51 -9.79 -6.93
N ARG A 158 -20.48 -8.46 -7.10
CA ARG A 158 -19.76 -7.81 -8.22
C ARG A 158 -18.25 -8.12 -8.22
N ALA A 159 -17.60 -8.18 -7.05
CA ALA A 159 -16.20 -8.55 -6.97
C ALA A 159 -15.96 -10.00 -7.40
N LEU A 160 -16.81 -10.92 -6.98
CA LEU A 160 -16.75 -12.33 -7.39
C LEU A 160 -17.00 -12.50 -8.90
N GLU A 161 -17.97 -11.78 -9.48
CA GLU A 161 -18.25 -11.75 -10.92
C GLU A 161 -17.05 -11.25 -11.73
N ARG A 162 -16.25 -10.32 -11.17
CA ARG A 162 -15.01 -9.82 -11.77
C ARG A 162 -13.79 -10.74 -11.54
N GLY A 163 -14.02 -11.94 -11.01
CA GLY A 163 -12.99 -12.96 -10.85
C GLY A 163 -12.19 -12.90 -9.56
N TYR A 164 -12.42 -11.95 -8.66
CA TYR A 164 -11.73 -11.93 -7.37
C TYR A 164 -12.11 -13.15 -6.52
N ARG A 165 -11.10 -13.68 -5.80
CA ARG A 165 -11.26 -14.84 -4.89
C ARG A 165 -10.83 -14.52 -3.47
N HIS A 166 -10.49 -13.26 -3.19
CA HIS A 166 -10.16 -12.71 -1.88
C HIS A 166 -10.85 -11.36 -1.76
N LEU A 167 -11.46 -11.06 -0.62
CA LEU A 167 -12.26 -9.84 -0.42
C LEU A 167 -11.85 -9.15 0.88
N LYS A 168 -11.67 -7.83 0.87
CA LYS A 168 -11.51 -7.01 2.08
C LYS A 168 -12.72 -6.08 2.21
N LEU A 169 -13.34 -6.07 3.39
CA LEU A 169 -14.44 -5.18 3.77
C LEU A 169 -13.88 -4.05 4.64
N HIS A 170 -14.47 -2.86 4.53
CA HIS A 170 -14.26 -1.78 5.49
C HIS A 170 -15.52 -1.57 6.33
N GLU A 171 -15.98 -2.64 6.97
CA GLU A 171 -17.19 -2.65 7.78
C GLU A 171 -16.87 -3.06 9.22
N ARG A 172 -17.67 -2.57 10.18
CA ARG A 172 -17.37 -2.68 11.61
C ARG A 172 -18.35 -3.54 12.40
N THR A 173 -19.32 -4.16 11.73
CA THR A 173 -20.37 -4.95 12.38
C THR A 173 -20.32 -6.42 11.97
N ALA A 174 -20.62 -7.31 12.91
CA ALA A 174 -20.72 -8.75 12.64
C ALA A 174 -21.76 -9.05 11.55
N ASP A 175 -22.86 -8.29 11.51
CA ASP A 175 -23.93 -8.46 10.51
C ASP A 175 -23.44 -8.16 9.07
N SER A 176 -22.63 -7.12 8.89
CA SER A 176 -22.01 -6.81 7.59
C SER A 176 -21.06 -7.91 7.14
N VAL A 177 -20.25 -8.44 8.06
CA VAL A 177 -19.32 -9.55 7.75
C VAL A 177 -20.09 -10.84 7.44
N ALA A 178 -21.15 -11.15 8.21
CA ALA A 178 -22.02 -12.29 7.95
C ALA A 178 -22.75 -12.17 6.60
N ALA A 179 -23.20 -10.96 6.24
CA ALA A 179 -23.84 -10.70 4.96
C ALA A 179 -22.88 -10.95 3.79
N ALA A 180 -21.62 -10.51 3.92
CA ALA A 180 -20.57 -10.77 2.93
C ALA A 180 -20.27 -12.28 2.84
N ARG A 181 -20.13 -12.98 3.98
CA ARG A 181 -19.89 -14.42 4.03
C ARG A 181 -21.01 -15.22 3.36
N ASN A 182 -22.26 -14.83 3.56
CA ASN A 182 -23.42 -15.49 2.96
C ASN A 182 -23.42 -15.38 1.41
N VAL A 183 -22.92 -14.29 0.87
CA VAL A 183 -22.79 -14.11 -0.61
C VAL A 183 -21.54 -14.79 -1.14
N ALA A 184 -20.42 -14.66 -0.44
CA ALA A 184 -19.14 -15.19 -0.89
C ALA A 184 -19.02 -16.73 -0.77
N GLY A 185 -19.84 -17.35 0.09
CA GLY A 185 -19.70 -18.77 0.43
C GLY A 185 -18.56 -19.03 1.45
N PRO A 186 -18.40 -20.29 1.89
CA PRO A 186 -17.51 -20.62 3.01
C PRO A 186 -16.01 -20.54 2.66
N ASP A 187 -15.65 -20.71 1.39
CA ASP A 187 -14.27 -20.92 0.94
C ASP A 187 -13.53 -19.63 0.54
N ILE A 188 -14.26 -18.53 0.33
CA ILE A 188 -13.65 -17.24 -0.02
C ILE A 188 -13.05 -16.57 1.21
N PRO A 189 -11.75 -16.28 1.27
CA PRO A 189 -11.15 -15.49 2.33
C PRO A 189 -11.75 -14.08 2.38
N ILE A 190 -12.29 -13.69 3.55
CA ILE A 190 -12.83 -12.35 3.81
C ILE A 190 -11.97 -11.70 4.87
N MET A 191 -11.32 -10.61 4.53
CA MET A 191 -10.62 -9.71 5.41
C MET A 191 -11.55 -8.59 5.87
N VAL A 192 -11.34 -8.08 7.06
CA VAL A 192 -12.17 -7.00 7.63
C VAL A 192 -11.25 -5.92 8.17
N ASP A 193 -11.28 -4.74 7.53
CA ASP A 193 -10.55 -3.57 7.97
C ASP A 193 -11.49 -2.65 8.76
N THR A 194 -11.14 -2.40 9.99
CA THR A 194 -11.96 -1.60 10.89
C THR A 194 -11.46 -0.16 11.05
N ASN A 195 -10.29 0.15 10.49
CA ASN A 195 -9.66 1.48 10.51
C ASN A 195 -9.66 2.09 11.93
N CYS A 196 -9.02 1.42 12.87
CA CYS A 196 -8.85 1.88 14.26
C CYS A 196 -10.16 2.24 14.95
N ALA A 197 -11.19 1.40 14.79
CA ALA A 197 -12.57 1.73 15.20
C ALA A 197 -12.79 1.83 16.71
N TRP A 198 -11.99 1.13 17.52
CA TRP A 198 -12.26 0.93 18.94
C TRP A 198 -11.05 1.27 19.82
N THR A 199 -11.32 1.61 21.08
CA THR A 199 -10.28 1.58 22.11
C THR A 199 -9.95 0.14 22.51
N ALA A 200 -8.83 -0.07 23.21
CA ALA A 200 -8.42 -1.39 23.69
C ALA A 200 -9.55 -2.10 24.48
N ASP A 201 -10.24 -1.37 25.37
CA ASP A 201 -11.32 -1.93 26.18
C ASP A 201 -12.58 -2.29 25.36
N GLN A 202 -12.78 -1.63 24.24
CA GLN A 202 -13.96 -1.81 23.38
C GLN A 202 -13.80 -2.91 22.33
N ALA A 203 -12.56 -3.22 21.90
CA ALA A 203 -12.29 -4.02 20.71
C ALA A 203 -12.68 -5.50 20.84
N THR A 204 -12.59 -6.07 22.05
CA THR A 204 -12.75 -7.53 22.24
C THR A 204 -14.13 -8.03 21.83
N ALA A 205 -15.20 -7.34 22.25
CA ALA A 205 -16.56 -7.79 21.97
C ALA A 205 -16.91 -7.77 20.47
N PRO A 206 -16.69 -6.67 19.71
CA PRO A 206 -17.01 -6.64 18.28
C PRO A 206 -16.13 -7.59 17.46
N VAL A 207 -14.83 -7.73 17.78
CA VAL A 207 -13.95 -8.68 17.09
C VAL A 207 -14.39 -10.12 17.32
N ALA A 208 -14.70 -10.49 18.57
CA ALA A 208 -15.23 -11.82 18.89
C ALA A 208 -16.59 -12.09 18.20
N ALA A 209 -17.45 -11.08 18.05
CA ALA A 209 -18.73 -11.22 17.35
C ALA A 209 -18.56 -11.51 15.84
N MET A 210 -17.44 -11.17 15.24
CA MET A 210 -17.11 -11.48 13.83
C MET A 210 -16.60 -12.93 13.64
N ALA A 211 -16.09 -13.57 14.70
CA ALA A 211 -15.47 -14.89 14.63
C ALA A 211 -16.34 -15.99 13.97
N PRO A 212 -17.70 -16.06 14.17
CA PRO A 212 -18.53 -17.04 13.47
C PRO A 212 -18.48 -16.94 11.94
N SER A 213 -18.21 -15.75 11.40
CA SER A 213 -18.05 -15.53 9.96
C SER A 213 -16.65 -15.91 9.44
N LYS A 214 -15.74 -16.37 10.31
CA LYS A 214 -14.39 -16.82 10.00
C LYS A 214 -13.62 -15.80 9.14
N PRO A 215 -13.41 -14.55 9.62
CA PRO A 215 -12.60 -13.61 8.89
C PRO A 215 -11.18 -14.16 8.73
N PHE A 216 -10.57 -13.91 7.56
CA PHE A 216 -9.18 -14.30 7.31
C PHE A 216 -8.22 -13.49 8.17
N TRP A 217 -8.54 -12.21 8.40
CA TRP A 217 -8.03 -11.35 9.47
C TRP A 217 -9.00 -10.23 9.79
N VAL A 218 -8.80 -9.61 10.97
CA VAL A 218 -9.33 -8.28 11.31
C VAL A 218 -8.16 -7.32 11.34
N GLU A 219 -8.27 -6.21 10.57
CA GLU A 219 -7.24 -5.21 10.33
C GLU A 219 -7.49 -3.98 11.20
N GLU A 220 -6.43 -3.48 11.84
CA GLU A 220 -6.40 -2.27 12.66
C GLU A 220 -7.60 -2.09 13.60
N PRO A 221 -7.87 -3.03 14.53
CA PRO A 221 -9.06 -2.93 15.37
C PRO A 221 -8.97 -1.84 16.46
N ILE A 222 -7.75 -1.47 16.91
CA ILE A 222 -7.54 -0.61 18.09
C ILE A 222 -6.96 0.75 17.73
N TRP A 223 -7.46 1.80 18.36
CA TRP A 223 -6.85 3.13 18.42
C TRP A 223 -6.22 3.36 19.81
N PRO A 224 -4.99 3.86 19.93
CA PRO A 224 -4.04 4.08 18.82
C PRO A 224 -3.46 2.77 18.26
N PRO A 225 -3.12 2.72 16.96
CA PRO A 225 -2.62 1.48 16.32
C PRO A 225 -1.23 1.05 16.81
N GLU A 226 -0.53 1.89 17.54
CA GLU A 226 0.77 1.61 18.16
C GLU A 226 0.66 0.90 19.52
N ASP A 227 -0.54 0.67 20.06
CA ASP A 227 -0.73 -0.10 21.28
C ASP A 227 -0.57 -1.61 21.02
N PHE A 228 0.67 -2.01 20.76
CA PHE A 228 1.00 -3.39 20.41
C PHE A 228 0.72 -4.38 21.54
N ASP A 229 0.80 -3.94 22.78
CA ASP A 229 0.48 -4.80 23.94
C ASP A 229 -1.02 -5.11 24.00
N ALA A 230 -1.88 -4.10 23.83
CA ALA A 230 -3.32 -4.29 23.76
C ALA A 230 -3.73 -5.16 22.56
N LEU A 231 -3.10 -4.97 21.40
CA LEU A 231 -3.33 -5.81 20.22
C LEU A 231 -2.94 -7.27 20.47
N ALA A 232 -1.80 -7.52 21.13
CA ALA A 232 -1.40 -8.86 21.50
C ALA A 232 -2.37 -9.52 22.50
N VAL A 233 -2.94 -8.76 23.44
CA VAL A 233 -4.00 -9.22 24.34
C VAL A 233 -5.27 -9.56 23.56
N LEU A 234 -5.74 -8.66 22.69
CA LEU A 234 -6.92 -8.87 21.85
C LEU A 234 -6.80 -10.13 20.99
N ARG A 235 -5.66 -10.28 20.31
CA ARG A 235 -5.36 -11.44 19.47
C ARG A 235 -5.48 -12.76 20.24
N ARG A 236 -4.88 -12.83 21.43
CA ARG A 236 -4.96 -14.02 22.28
C ARG A 236 -6.36 -14.28 22.83
N ALA A 237 -7.07 -13.21 23.19
CA ALA A 237 -8.41 -13.31 23.78
C ALA A 237 -9.47 -13.79 22.80
N THR A 238 -9.37 -13.35 21.53
CA THR A 238 -10.39 -13.67 20.51
C THR A 238 -10.03 -14.87 19.64
N GLY A 239 -8.73 -15.18 19.49
CA GLY A 239 -8.26 -16.17 18.54
C GLY A 239 -8.47 -15.80 17.06
N VAL A 240 -8.96 -14.59 16.78
CA VAL A 240 -9.13 -14.05 15.42
C VAL A 240 -7.78 -13.54 14.93
N PRO A 241 -7.31 -13.93 13.73
CA PRO A 241 -6.08 -13.40 13.19
C PRO A 241 -6.15 -11.88 12.99
N LEU A 242 -5.07 -11.17 13.33
CA LEU A 242 -4.97 -9.72 13.19
C LEU A 242 -3.97 -9.33 12.09
N ALA A 243 -4.27 -8.23 11.40
CA ALA A 243 -3.38 -7.59 10.43
C ALA A 243 -3.17 -6.13 10.82
N MET A 244 -1.93 -5.64 10.71
CA MET A 244 -1.55 -4.32 11.20
C MET A 244 -0.43 -3.71 10.36
N GLY A 245 -0.39 -2.38 10.28
CA GLY A 245 0.81 -1.70 9.86
C GLY A 245 0.67 -0.70 8.73
N GLU A 246 -0.53 -0.46 8.18
CA GLU A 246 -0.70 0.60 7.16
C GLU A 246 -0.37 2.00 7.69
N ASN A 247 -0.54 2.20 9.01
CA ASN A 247 -0.25 3.45 9.73
C ASN A 247 1.08 3.43 10.50
N ALA A 248 1.84 2.34 10.43
CA ALA A 248 3.18 2.27 11.03
C ALA A 248 4.15 3.24 10.34
N THR A 249 5.08 3.80 11.12
CA THR A 249 5.89 4.94 10.70
C THR A 249 7.26 4.55 10.14
N GLY A 250 7.66 3.30 10.29
CA GLY A 250 8.94 2.80 9.79
C GLY A 250 9.27 1.39 10.28
N VAL A 251 10.40 0.88 9.90
CA VAL A 251 10.85 -0.51 10.15
C VAL A 251 10.80 -0.88 11.64
N LEU A 252 11.19 0.06 12.53
CA LEU A 252 11.23 -0.19 13.97
C LEU A 252 9.86 -0.51 14.56
N ASP A 253 8.78 0.09 14.05
CA ASP A 253 7.43 -0.20 14.53
C ASP A 253 7.03 -1.64 14.17
N PHE A 254 7.38 -2.12 12.98
CA PHE A 254 7.15 -3.50 12.60
C PHE A 254 7.95 -4.49 13.46
N GLN A 255 9.20 -4.16 13.79
CA GLN A 255 10.01 -4.98 14.71
C GLN A 255 9.35 -5.10 16.08
N LYS A 256 8.85 -3.99 16.63
CA LYS A 256 8.12 -3.97 17.91
C LYS A 256 6.80 -4.75 17.82
N MET A 257 6.03 -4.54 16.77
CA MET A 257 4.75 -5.22 16.50
C MET A 257 4.93 -6.74 16.45
N ILE A 258 5.92 -7.21 15.71
CA ILE A 258 6.27 -8.64 15.61
C ILE A 258 6.74 -9.18 16.95
N SER A 259 7.63 -8.46 17.64
CA SER A 259 8.19 -8.89 18.93
C SER A 259 7.15 -8.98 20.04
N ALA A 260 6.15 -8.10 20.02
CA ALA A 260 5.01 -8.13 20.95
C ALA A 260 4.01 -9.27 20.66
N GLY A 261 4.10 -9.92 19.49
CA GLY A 261 3.10 -10.89 19.03
C GLY A 261 1.73 -10.23 18.75
N ALA A 262 1.75 -8.97 18.34
CA ALA A 262 0.55 -8.16 18.14
C ALA A 262 -0.25 -8.53 16.89
N THR A 263 0.37 -9.21 15.93
CA THR A 263 -0.23 -9.44 14.62
C THR A 263 0.18 -10.79 14.01
N ASP A 264 -0.66 -11.29 13.10
CA ASP A 264 -0.36 -12.45 12.24
C ASP A 264 0.14 -12.01 10.86
N PHE A 265 -0.27 -10.79 10.44
CA PHE A 265 0.07 -10.22 9.14
C PHE A 265 0.57 -8.79 9.31
N VAL A 266 1.73 -8.47 8.73
CA VAL A 266 2.24 -7.09 8.70
C VAL A 266 1.94 -6.43 7.36
N GLN A 267 1.47 -5.18 7.41
CA GLN A 267 0.94 -4.45 6.24
C GLN A 267 1.69 -3.13 5.97
N PRO A 268 3.01 -3.18 5.64
CA PRO A 268 3.73 -1.97 5.30
C PRO A 268 3.14 -1.30 4.04
N SER A 269 2.98 0.03 4.08
CA SER A 269 2.57 0.81 2.91
C SER A 269 3.78 1.48 2.27
N VAL A 270 4.15 1.06 1.06
CA VAL A 270 5.37 1.51 0.36
C VAL A 270 5.45 3.04 0.22
N VAL A 271 4.30 3.70 0.09
CA VAL A 271 4.21 5.16 -0.06
C VAL A 271 4.24 5.93 1.28
N LYS A 272 4.27 5.21 2.42
CA LYS A 272 4.17 5.80 3.77
C LYS A 272 5.38 5.54 4.66
N ILE A 273 6.19 4.50 4.39
CA ILE A 273 7.22 4.01 5.33
C ILE A 273 8.67 4.27 4.90
N GLY A 274 8.91 5.13 3.93
CA GLY A 274 10.27 5.39 3.40
C GLY A 274 10.59 4.60 2.12
N GLY A 275 9.56 4.07 1.43
CA GLY A 275 9.68 3.49 0.11
C GLY A 275 9.88 1.97 0.07
N LEU A 276 10.32 1.50 -1.08
CA LEU A 276 10.52 0.08 -1.37
C LEU A 276 11.69 -0.51 -0.55
N THR A 277 12.71 0.29 -0.25
CA THR A 277 13.85 -0.11 0.58
C THR A 277 13.38 -0.57 1.95
N ASN A 278 12.57 0.26 2.63
CA ASN A 278 12.05 -0.06 3.96
C ASN A 278 10.99 -1.17 3.91
N LEU A 279 10.11 -1.19 2.88
CA LEU A 279 9.15 -2.28 2.69
C LEU A 279 9.87 -3.62 2.54
N TRP A 280 10.93 -3.68 1.73
CA TRP A 280 11.72 -4.89 1.53
C TRP A 280 12.39 -5.38 2.83
N GLN A 281 12.89 -4.45 3.63
CA GLN A 281 13.44 -4.77 4.95
C GLN A 281 12.36 -5.36 5.87
N VAL A 282 11.19 -4.70 5.99
CA VAL A 282 10.06 -5.20 6.79
C VAL A 282 9.64 -6.61 6.34
N ALA A 283 9.46 -6.80 5.03
CA ALA A 283 9.06 -8.10 4.48
C ALA A 283 10.09 -9.19 4.78
N THR A 284 11.38 -8.84 4.77
CA THR A 284 12.47 -9.79 5.08
C THR A 284 12.52 -10.15 6.57
N GLU A 285 12.31 -9.19 7.45
CA GLU A 285 12.28 -9.42 8.90
C GLU A 285 11.03 -10.19 9.31
N ALA A 286 9.88 -9.88 8.74
CA ALA A 286 8.63 -10.64 8.94
C ALA A 286 8.78 -12.10 8.54
N GLU A 287 9.37 -12.37 7.37
CA GLU A 287 9.60 -13.72 6.88
C GLU A 287 10.51 -14.53 7.84
N LYS A 288 11.59 -13.92 8.37
CA LYS A 288 12.47 -14.53 9.37
C LYS A 288 11.74 -14.85 10.68
N ALA A 289 10.77 -14.01 11.07
CA ALA A 289 9.95 -14.20 12.26
C ALA A 289 8.75 -15.15 12.04
N GLY A 290 8.56 -15.66 10.81
CA GLY A 290 7.41 -16.52 10.48
C GLY A 290 6.09 -15.78 10.32
N VAL A 291 6.11 -14.43 10.30
CA VAL A 291 4.96 -13.56 10.07
C VAL A 291 4.81 -13.29 8.58
N THR A 292 3.58 -13.24 8.07
CA THR A 292 3.33 -12.99 6.65
C THR A 292 3.25 -11.48 6.37
N CYS A 293 4.03 -11.01 5.39
CA CYS A 293 3.93 -9.63 4.92
C CYS A 293 2.89 -9.52 3.82
N VAL A 294 1.89 -8.67 4.03
CA VAL A 294 0.78 -8.36 3.12
C VAL A 294 0.70 -6.85 2.97
N PRO A 295 1.49 -6.23 2.08
CA PRO A 295 1.54 -4.78 2.01
C PRO A 295 0.18 -4.14 1.74
N HIS A 296 -0.13 -3.06 2.47
CA HIS A 296 -1.21 -2.16 2.14
C HIS A 296 -0.91 -1.47 0.80
N ALA A 297 -1.87 -1.47 -0.14
CA ALA A 297 -1.66 -0.94 -1.49
C ALA A 297 -2.89 -0.20 -2.04
N PHE A 298 -3.41 0.73 -1.26
CA PHE A 298 -4.55 1.58 -1.63
C PHE A 298 -4.12 2.75 -2.54
N PHE A 299 -3.43 2.44 -3.64
CA PHE A 299 -2.91 3.39 -4.62
C PHE A 299 -2.77 2.71 -6.00
N PHE A 300 -2.47 3.46 -7.07
CA PHE A 300 -2.59 2.97 -8.45
C PHE A 300 -1.38 3.26 -9.31
N GLY A 301 -0.35 3.88 -8.77
CA GLY A 301 0.80 4.38 -9.52
C GLY A 301 2.06 3.53 -9.37
N PRO A 302 3.24 4.15 -9.45
CA PRO A 302 4.54 3.51 -9.25
C PRO A 302 4.67 2.76 -7.93
N GLY A 303 4.02 3.23 -6.87
CA GLY A 303 3.97 2.54 -5.58
C GLY A 303 3.30 1.16 -5.68
N TYR A 304 2.22 1.05 -6.47
CA TYR A 304 1.56 -0.23 -6.72
C TYR A 304 2.49 -1.22 -7.43
N LEU A 305 3.18 -0.77 -8.47
CA LEU A 305 4.16 -1.59 -9.17
C LEU A 305 5.32 -2.01 -8.27
N ALA A 306 5.86 -1.07 -7.47
CA ALA A 306 6.92 -1.38 -6.51
C ALA A 306 6.49 -2.46 -5.50
N THR A 307 5.25 -2.35 -4.98
CA THR A 307 4.67 -3.35 -4.08
C THR A 307 4.52 -4.72 -4.78
N LEU A 308 4.02 -4.73 -6.01
CA LEU A 308 3.87 -5.95 -6.81
C LEU A 308 5.23 -6.65 -7.05
N HIS A 309 6.28 -5.89 -7.38
CA HIS A 309 7.64 -6.43 -7.52
C HIS A 309 8.18 -7.00 -6.20
N ALA A 310 7.94 -6.33 -5.08
CA ALA A 310 8.37 -6.81 -3.77
C ALA A 310 7.70 -8.13 -3.40
N ILE A 311 6.38 -8.23 -3.57
CA ILE A 311 5.61 -9.44 -3.31
C ILE A 311 6.07 -10.58 -4.23
N ALA A 312 6.28 -10.31 -5.52
CA ALA A 312 6.70 -11.30 -6.49
C ALA A 312 8.07 -11.93 -6.18
N ALA A 313 8.92 -11.23 -5.44
CA ALA A 313 10.26 -11.68 -5.04
C ALA A 313 10.29 -12.43 -3.69
N LYS A 314 9.19 -12.51 -2.95
CA LYS A 314 9.10 -13.20 -1.65
C LYS A 314 8.54 -14.62 -1.76
N GLU A 315 8.91 -15.52 -0.82
CA GLU A 315 8.40 -16.89 -0.77
C GLU A 315 7.00 -16.95 -0.17
N ARG A 316 6.82 -16.34 1.00
CA ARG A 316 5.52 -16.24 1.65
C ARG A 316 4.76 -15.05 1.07
N VAL A 317 3.63 -15.34 0.44
CA VAL A 317 2.82 -14.34 -0.22
C VAL A 317 1.39 -14.45 0.22
N ALA A 318 0.84 -13.30 0.50
CA ALA A 318 -0.59 -13.06 0.51
C ALA A 318 -1.00 -12.33 -0.78
N PRO A 319 -2.28 -12.31 -1.11
CA PRO A 319 -2.78 -11.55 -2.24
C PRO A 319 -2.45 -10.06 -2.10
N LEU A 320 -2.24 -9.38 -3.24
CA LEU A 320 -2.01 -7.95 -3.30
C LEU A 320 -3.33 -7.18 -3.20
N GLU A 321 -3.36 -6.14 -2.41
CA GLU A 321 -4.49 -5.24 -2.31
C GLU A 321 -4.81 -4.58 -3.65
N ARG A 322 -6.09 -4.54 -4.02
CA ARG A 322 -6.59 -3.75 -5.15
C ARG A 322 -7.85 -3.01 -4.72
N LEU A 323 -7.81 -1.68 -4.69
CA LEU A 323 -9.00 -0.87 -4.47
C LEU A 323 -10.11 -1.32 -5.41
N PHE A 324 -11.27 -1.66 -4.86
CA PHE A 324 -12.44 -2.09 -5.61
C PHE A 324 -13.41 -0.91 -5.80
N GLY A 325 -13.17 -0.17 -6.84
CA GLY A 325 -13.92 1.00 -7.27
C GLY A 325 -13.61 1.32 -8.73
N ASP A 326 -14.39 2.21 -9.31
CA ASP A 326 -14.09 2.79 -10.62
C ASP A 326 -13.44 4.15 -10.41
N VAL A 327 -12.21 4.29 -10.88
CA VAL A 327 -11.44 5.54 -10.82
C VAL A 327 -11.35 6.23 -12.19
N GLY A 328 -12.20 5.83 -13.13
CA GLY A 328 -12.32 6.40 -14.47
C GLY A 328 -11.10 6.17 -15.38
N PHE A 329 -9.93 6.03 -14.80
CA PHE A 329 -8.67 5.75 -15.45
C PHE A 329 -7.61 5.33 -14.41
N THR A 330 -6.75 4.38 -14.74
CA THR A 330 -5.55 4.09 -13.94
C THR A 330 -4.31 4.19 -14.80
N ALA A 331 -3.25 4.84 -14.28
CA ALA A 331 -1.98 5.03 -14.98
C ALA A 331 -1.40 3.76 -15.60
N TYR A 332 -1.77 2.62 -15.03
CA TYR A 332 -1.24 1.32 -15.39
C TYR A 332 -2.33 0.28 -15.67
N ALA A 333 -3.58 0.69 -15.90
CA ALA A 333 -4.69 -0.24 -16.13
C ALA A 333 -4.44 -1.21 -17.27
N LYS A 334 -3.73 -0.74 -18.32
CA LYS A 334 -3.36 -1.58 -19.47
C LYS A 334 -2.14 -2.46 -19.19
N SER A 335 -1.25 -2.02 -18.27
CA SER A 335 0.02 -2.71 -18.00
C SER A 335 -0.12 -3.77 -16.91
N VAL A 336 -1.03 -3.57 -15.95
CA VAL A 336 -1.28 -4.48 -14.81
C VAL A 336 -2.78 -4.68 -14.56
N PRO A 337 -3.53 -5.19 -15.55
CA PRO A 337 -4.94 -5.50 -15.35
C PRO A 337 -5.08 -6.64 -14.34
N VAL A 338 -6.17 -6.63 -13.57
CA VAL A 338 -6.58 -7.80 -12.80
C VAL A 338 -7.36 -8.72 -13.75
N VAL A 339 -6.83 -9.90 -13.99
CA VAL A 339 -7.44 -10.94 -14.84
C VAL A 339 -7.63 -12.18 -13.98
N ASP A 340 -8.86 -12.67 -13.87
CA ASP A 340 -9.21 -13.83 -13.04
C ASP A 340 -8.67 -13.72 -11.60
N GLY A 341 -8.82 -12.54 -11.00
CA GLY A 341 -8.41 -12.27 -9.64
C GLY A 341 -6.89 -12.19 -9.41
N ALA A 342 -6.08 -12.11 -10.47
CA ALA A 342 -4.62 -12.03 -10.33
C ALA A 342 -4.01 -11.02 -11.32
N ILE A 343 -2.75 -10.65 -11.07
CA ILE A 343 -1.99 -9.64 -11.80
C ILE A 343 -0.67 -10.25 -12.25
N ASP A 344 -0.34 -10.08 -13.53
CA ASP A 344 0.97 -10.45 -14.05
C ASP A 344 2.03 -9.43 -13.63
N VAL A 345 3.17 -9.94 -13.16
CA VAL A 345 4.29 -9.10 -12.72
C VAL A 345 5.02 -8.58 -13.96
N PRO A 346 5.22 -7.25 -14.11
CA PRO A 346 5.97 -6.72 -15.24
C PRO A 346 7.40 -7.25 -15.27
N ASP A 347 7.89 -7.59 -16.46
CA ASP A 347 9.24 -8.13 -16.70
C ASP A 347 10.19 -7.14 -17.41
N ARG A 348 9.70 -5.93 -17.73
CA ARG A 348 10.50 -4.86 -18.32
C ARG A 348 11.40 -4.19 -17.28
N PRO A 349 12.51 -3.52 -17.72
CA PRO A 349 13.39 -2.79 -16.81
C PRO A 349 12.68 -1.78 -15.92
N GLY A 350 13.19 -1.60 -14.70
CA GLY A 350 12.60 -0.73 -13.69
C GLY A 350 11.32 -1.32 -13.10
N LEU A 351 10.31 -0.48 -12.90
CA LEU A 351 8.96 -0.87 -12.49
C LEU A 351 8.14 -1.51 -13.63
N GLY A 352 8.71 -1.52 -14.84
CA GLY A 352 8.12 -2.19 -16.00
C GLY A 352 7.11 -1.37 -16.79
N ALA A 353 6.69 -0.22 -16.30
CA ALA A 353 5.82 0.72 -16.99
C ALA A 353 6.02 2.14 -16.47
N ASP A 354 5.86 3.12 -17.34
CA ASP A 354 5.81 4.55 -17.01
C ASP A 354 4.35 5.05 -17.03
N PRO A 355 4.01 6.12 -16.27
CA PRO A 355 2.69 6.75 -16.36
C PRO A 355 2.40 7.25 -17.78
N GLU A 356 1.16 7.09 -18.24
CA GLU A 356 0.74 7.62 -19.54
C GLU A 356 0.60 9.16 -19.43
N GLU A 357 1.18 9.90 -20.38
CA GLU A 357 1.14 11.38 -20.37
C GLU A 357 -0.30 11.91 -20.43
N ASP A 358 -1.16 11.32 -21.26
CA ASP A 358 -2.58 11.67 -21.35
C ASP A 358 -3.31 11.59 -19.99
N MET A 359 -2.91 10.63 -19.15
CA MET A 359 -3.45 10.50 -17.80
C MET A 359 -2.95 11.66 -16.91
N ILE A 360 -1.67 11.96 -17.00
CA ILE A 360 -1.08 13.08 -16.23
C ILE A 360 -1.78 14.38 -16.59
N ASP A 361 -1.95 14.68 -17.88
CA ASP A 361 -2.57 15.91 -18.35
C ASP A 361 -4.04 15.99 -17.97
N ARG A 362 -4.77 14.88 -18.09
CA ARG A 362 -6.20 14.83 -17.79
C ARG A 362 -6.55 15.00 -16.31
N PHE A 363 -5.73 14.46 -15.42
CA PHE A 363 -6.04 14.39 -13.98
C PHE A 363 -5.12 15.22 -13.10
N ARG A 364 -4.29 16.09 -13.67
CA ARG A 364 -3.46 17.02 -12.92
C ARG A 364 -4.33 17.92 -12.03
N ALA A 365 -4.00 17.98 -10.71
CA ALA A 365 -4.72 18.74 -9.69
C ALA A 365 -4.07 20.10 -9.42
#